data_5a2824f693fe3daed1d46e47b790e776
#
_entry.id   5a2824f693fe3daed1d46e47b790e776
#
_cell.length_a   1.000
_cell.length_b   1.000
_cell.length_c   1.000
_cell.angle_alpha   90.00
_cell.angle_beta   90.00
_cell.angle_gamma   90.00
#
_symmetry.space_group_name_H-M   'P 1'
#
loop_
_entity.id
_entity.type
_entity.pdbx_description
1 polymer ?
#
loop_
_entity_poly.entity_id
_entity_poly.type
_entity_poly.pdbx_seq_one_letter_code
_entity_poly.pdbx_strand_id
1 'polypeptide(L)'
;MTSSPREATTPRAHQFSLEGRTALVTGSTTGLGLAIAESLGDAGAKVALNYFNDRERGEAAFEQYRARGAEGCLVRGSVIDGPDIERIVTEVESTLGGIDILVISATPDQPHHPIEEYDWAFHQQMLDFFVKSPFLMARAMLPRMKKKKFGRIINIGSEVFRRGVPNFSPYVAAKGAQSGWTRSMASELAP
;
A
#
# COMPACT_ATOMS: atom_id res chain seq x y z
N MET A 1 -31.26 19.45 43.95
CA MET A 1 -31.01 19.20 42.51
C MET A 1 -29.53 18.88 42.36
N THR A 2 -29.17 17.63 42.39
CA THR A 2 -27.79 17.14 42.29
C THR A 2 -27.48 16.90 40.81
N SER A 3 -26.54 17.70 40.25
CA SER A 3 -26.05 17.51 38.88
C SER A 3 -25.15 16.29 38.82
N SER A 4 -25.56 15.30 38.04
CA SER A 4 -24.76 14.11 37.70
C SER A 4 -23.48 14.53 36.99
N PRO A 5 -22.32 13.94 37.30
CA PRO A 5 -21.09 14.24 36.56
C PRO A 5 -21.23 13.69 35.11
N ARG A 6 -20.92 14.52 34.12
CA ARG A 6 -20.76 14.09 32.73
C ARG A 6 -19.61 13.07 32.66
N GLU A 7 -19.91 11.84 32.25
CA GLU A 7 -18.91 10.86 31.91
C GLU A 7 -17.93 11.48 30.90
N ALA A 8 -16.65 11.42 31.23
CA ALA A 8 -15.57 11.82 30.34
C ALA A 8 -15.61 10.89 29.12
N THR A 9 -16.00 11.43 27.96
CA THR A 9 -15.94 10.71 26.70
C THR A 9 -14.47 10.38 26.40
N THR A 10 -14.14 9.09 26.40
CA THR A 10 -12.86 8.56 25.96
C THR A 10 -12.51 9.15 24.58
N PRO A 11 -11.31 9.69 24.37
CA PRO A 11 -10.96 10.31 23.10
C PRO A 11 -11.15 9.33 21.95
N ARG A 12 -11.69 9.79 20.82
CA ARG A 12 -11.88 9.00 19.56
C ARG A 12 -10.60 8.33 19.04
N ALA A 13 -9.43 8.71 19.52
CA ALA A 13 -8.12 8.14 19.17
C ALA A 13 -8.05 6.62 19.40
N HIS A 14 -8.70 6.05 20.39
CA HIS A 14 -8.66 4.61 20.66
C HIS A 14 -9.48 3.76 19.68
N GLN A 15 -10.45 4.32 18.97
CA GLN A 15 -11.32 3.56 18.08
C GLN A 15 -10.63 3.11 16.79
N PHE A 16 -9.58 3.82 16.36
CA PHE A 16 -8.80 3.56 15.14
C PHE A 16 -7.32 3.29 15.43
N SER A 17 -6.98 2.89 16.65
CA SER A 17 -5.59 2.59 17.01
C SER A 17 -5.05 1.41 16.21
N LEU A 18 -3.84 1.58 15.68
CA LEU A 18 -3.03 0.54 15.04
C LEU A 18 -1.80 0.17 15.87
N GLU A 19 -1.80 0.47 17.16
CA GLU A 19 -0.73 0.06 18.08
C GLU A 19 -0.46 -1.44 18.00
N GLY A 20 0.82 -1.82 17.95
CA GLY A 20 1.25 -3.20 17.80
C GLY A 20 1.07 -3.77 16.37
N ARG A 21 0.66 -2.97 15.39
CA ARG A 21 0.56 -3.36 13.99
C ARG A 21 1.75 -2.87 13.18
N THR A 22 2.15 -3.67 12.20
CA THR A 22 3.18 -3.30 11.22
C THR A 22 2.54 -3.19 9.84
N ALA A 23 2.79 -2.09 9.15
CA ALA A 23 2.33 -1.84 7.79
C ALA A 23 3.50 -1.74 6.82
N LEU A 24 3.32 -2.27 5.60
CA LEU A 24 4.18 -1.99 4.45
C LEU A 24 3.36 -1.20 3.44
N VAL A 25 3.85 -0.02 3.05
CA VAL A 25 3.22 0.82 2.03
C VAL A 25 4.16 0.94 0.84
N THR A 26 3.73 0.43 -0.33
CA THR A 26 4.56 0.50 -1.53
C THR A 26 4.47 1.87 -2.21
N GLY A 27 5.61 2.36 -2.75
CA GLY A 27 5.66 3.68 -3.39
C GLY A 27 5.27 4.81 -2.44
N SER A 28 5.78 4.77 -1.20
CA SER A 28 5.33 5.63 -0.11
C SER A 28 6.27 6.79 0.23
N THR A 29 7.11 7.20 -0.71
CA THR A 29 8.04 8.33 -0.50
C THR A 29 7.54 9.64 -1.14
N THR A 30 6.31 9.64 -1.66
CA THR A 30 5.66 10.84 -2.23
C THR A 30 4.14 10.65 -2.32
N GLY A 31 3.42 11.74 -2.50
CA GLY A 31 2.00 11.77 -2.84
C GLY A 31 1.11 10.96 -1.91
N LEU A 32 0.17 10.21 -2.50
CA LEU A 32 -0.83 9.44 -1.76
C LEU A 32 -0.19 8.35 -0.87
N GLY A 33 0.84 7.67 -1.38
CA GLY A 33 1.53 6.62 -0.62
C GLY A 33 2.18 7.16 0.66
N LEU A 34 2.81 8.34 0.61
CA LEU A 34 3.39 8.99 1.78
C LEU A 34 2.29 9.41 2.77
N ALA A 35 1.23 10.04 2.30
CA ALA A 35 0.11 10.45 3.15
C ALA A 35 -0.55 9.26 3.87
N ILE A 36 -0.65 8.11 3.19
CA ILE A 36 -1.15 6.86 3.80
C ILE A 36 -0.17 6.37 4.86
N ALA A 37 1.14 6.35 4.56
CA ALA A 37 2.16 5.91 5.53
C ALA A 37 2.14 6.78 6.78
N GLU A 38 2.09 8.10 6.64
CA GLU A 38 1.97 9.05 7.75
C GLU A 38 0.70 8.81 8.59
N SER A 39 -0.46 8.64 7.92
CA SER A 39 -1.72 8.40 8.61
C SER A 39 -1.73 7.08 9.41
N LEU A 40 -1.10 6.03 8.88
CA LEU A 40 -0.94 4.76 9.59
C LEU A 40 0.02 4.90 10.78
N GLY A 41 1.10 5.66 10.62
CA GLY A 41 2.03 5.99 11.70
C GLY A 41 1.37 6.81 12.82
N ASP A 42 0.61 7.85 12.46
CA ASP A 42 -0.15 8.67 13.40
C ASP A 42 -1.21 7.84 14.17
N ALA A 43 -1.71 6.77 13.56
CA ALA A 43 -2.60 5.81 14.23
C ALA A 43 -1.86 4.79 15.12
N GLY A 44 -0.53 4.84 15.19
CA GLY A 44 0.30 3.99 16.06
C GLY A 44 0.89 2.75 15.39
N ALA A 45 0.76 2.59 14.07
CA ALA A 45 1.42 1.50 13.35
C ALA A 45 2.92 1.77 13.17
N LYS A 46 3.74 0.72 13.20
CA LYS A 46 5.08 0.75 12.62
C LYS A 46 4.97 0.66 11.11
N VAL A 47 5.60 1.56 10.35
CA VAL A 47 5.42 1.58 8.90
C VAL A 47 6.74 1.42 8.16
N ALA A 48 6.80 0.45 7.27
CA ALA A 48 7.86 0.35 6.27
C ALA A 48 7.47 1.20 5.05
N LEU A 49 8.27 2.23 4.78
CA LEU A 49 8.17 3.04 3.57
C LEU A 49 9.00 2.36 2.47
N ASN A 50 8.42 2.20 1.27
CA ASN A 50 9.11 1.59 0.14
C ASN A 50 9.36 2.60 -0.97
N TYR A 51 10.57 2.54 -1.54
CA TYR A 51 10.97 3.25 -2.75
C TYR A 51 11.76 2.33 -3.70
N PHE A 52 11.97 2.77 -4.94
CA PHE A 52 12.75 2.01 -5.91
C PHE A 52 13.98 2.77 -6.44
N ASN A 53 13.80 3.89 -7.13
CA ASN A 53 14.85 4.52 -7.92
C ASN A 53 15.36 5.87 -7.40
N ASP A 54 14.67 6.51 -6.48
CA ASP A 54 15.03 7.83 -5.95
C ASP A 54 15.36 7.73 -4.45
N ARG A 55 16.65 7.54 -4.17
CA ARG A 55 17.15 7.35 -2.80
C ARG A 55 17.04 8.63 -1.98
N GLU A 56 17.42 9.77 -2.54
CA GLU A 56 17.43 11.05 -1.82
C GLU A 56 16.00 11.43 -1.39
N ARG A 57 15.04 11.29 -2.30
CA ARG A 57 13.63 11.49 -1.97
C ARG A 57 13.14 10.49 -0.93
N GLY A 58 13.60 9.23 -1.02
CA GLY A 58 13.26 8.19 -0.05
C GLY A 58 13.74 8.54 1.35
N GLU A 59 15.00 8.92 1.48
CA GLU A 59 15.61 9.32 2.75
C GLU A 59 14.95 10.57 3.33
N ALA A 60 14.71 11.60 2.52
CA ALA A 60 14.02 12.82 2.94
C ALA A 60 12.58 12.56 3.43
N ALA A 61 11.82 11.73 2.71
CA ALA A 61 10.46 11.35 3.12
C ALA A 61 10.46 10.56 4.44
N PHE A 62 11.43 9.66 4.61
CA PHE A 62 11.55 8.89 5.84
C PHE A 62 11.96 9.74 7.05
N GLU A 63 12.84 10.72 6.87
CA GLU A 63 13.18 11.69 7.93
C GLU A 63 11.95 12.52 8.33
N GLN A 64 11.14 12.99 7.37
CA GLN A 64 9.87 13.68 7.68
C GLN A 64 8.91 12.77 8.44
N TYR A 65 8.79 11.51 8.05
CA TYR A 65 7.97 10.52 8.74
C TYR A 65 8.43 10.33 10.19
N ARG A 66 9.73 10.16 10.42
CA ARG A 66 10.31 10.00 11.77
C ARG A 66 10.17 11.25 12.65
N ALA A 67 10.29 12.42 12.06
CA ALA A 67 10.11 13.68 12.78
C ALA A 67 8.71 13.86 13.42
N ARG A 68 7.71 13.09 12.95
CA ARG A 68 6.37 13.01 13.55
C ARG A 68 6.32 12.13 14.81
N GLY A 69 7.43 11.52 15.20
CA GLY A 69 7.48 10.56 16.31
C GLY A 69 7.04 9.13 15.94
N ALA A 70 6.83 8.86 14.65
CA ALA A 70 6.38 7.57 14.16
C ALA A 70 7.55 6.56 14.02
N GLU A 71 7.29 5.29 14.35
CA GLU A 71 8.26 4.20 14.25
C GLU A 71 8.16 3.53 12.87
N GLY A 72 9.30 3.21 12.25
CA GLY A 72 9.30 2.56 10.95
C GLY A 72 10.68 2.31 10.38
N CYS A 73 10.72 1.86 9.13
CA CYS A 73 11.94 1.71 8.34
C CYS A 73 11.73 2.14 6.89
N LEU A 74 12.84 2.39 6.19
CA LEU A 74 12.85 2.70 4.78
C LEU A 74 13.43 1.49 4.03
N VAL A 75 12.69 0.94 3.05
CA VAL A 75 13.13 -0.23 2.28
C VAL A 75 13.14 0.08 0.78
N ARG A 76 14.24 -0.33 0.12
CA ARG A 76 14.40 -0.17 -1.32
C ARG A 76 14.02 -1.46 -2.03
N GLY A 77 13.25 -1.38 -3.13
CA GLY A 77 13.05 -2.50 -4.04
C GLY A 77 11.89 -2.30 -5.00
N SER A 78 11.97 -3.00 -6.12
CA SER A 78 10.93 -3.05 -7.13
C SER A 78 9.75 -3.89 -6.65
N VAL A 79 8.54 -3.38 -6.87
CA VAL A 79 7.30 -4.09 -6.52
C VAL A 79 6.79 -5.00 -7.64
N ILE A 80 7.47 -5.02 -8.78
CA ILE A 80 7.16 -5.87 -9.94
C ILE A 80 8.20 -6.98 -10.17
N ASP A 81 9.18 -7.09 -9.27
CA ASP A 81 10.26 -8.08 -9.30
C ASP A 81 10.15 -9.01 -8.08
N GLY A 82 10.09 -10.33 -8.34
CA GLY A 82 9.90 -11.32 -7.27
C GLY A 82 11.03 -11.35 -6.24
N PRO A 83 12.30 -11.46 -6.64
CA PRO A 83 13.45 -11.40 -5.76
C PRO A 83 13.50 -10.14 -4.88
N ASP A 84 13.20 -8.96 -5.44
CA ASP A 84 13.13 -7.71 -4.69
C ASP A 84 12.00 -7.75 -3.64
N ILE A 85 10.85 -8.29 -3.99
CA ILE A 85 9.71 -8.41 -3.06
C ILE A 85 10.06 -9.31 -1.88
N GLU A 86 10.68 -10.47 -2.10
CA GLU A 86 11.11 -11.36 -1.01
C GLU A 86 12.13 -10.68 -0.10
N ARG A 87 13.06 -9.90 -0.67
CA ARG A 87 14.03 -9.13 0.09
C ARG A 87 13.35 -8.02 0.91
N ILE A 88 12.42 -7.24 0.31
CA ILE A 88 11.63 -6.22 1.03
C ILE A 88 10.91 -6.85 2.22
N VAL A 89 10.18 -7.94 2.00
CA VAL A 89 9.42 -8.62 3.06
C VAL A 89 10.34 -9.09 4.18
N THR A 90 11.46 -9.73 3.85
CA THR A 90 12.44 -10.22 4.82
C THR A 90 13.06 -9.07 5.62
N GLU A 91 13.43 -7.96 4.98
CA GLU A 91 14.00 -6.79 5.63
C GLU A 91 13.00 -6.13 6.60
N VAL A 92 11.74 -5.96 6.18
CA VAL A 92 10.70 -5.40 7.04
C VAL A 92 10.42 -6.32 8.23
N GLU A 93 10.31 -7.62 8.01
CA GLU A 93 10.08 -8.59 9.09
C GLU A 93 11.21 -8.64 10.12
N SER A 94 12.45 -8.56 9.67
CA SER A 94 13.61 -8.54 10.58
C SER A 94 13.72 -7.24 11.38
N THR A 95 13.25 -6.12 10.82
CA THR A 95 13.38 -4.79 11.43
C THR A 95 12.19 -4.42 12.31
N LEU A 96 10.96 -4.70 11.85
CA LEU A 96 9.72 -4.24 12.49
C LEU A 96 8.87 -5.38 13.07
N GLY A 97 9.25 -6.64 12.87
CA GLY A 97 8.41 -7.79 13.15
C GLY A 97 7.56 -8.17 11.94
N GLY A 98 6.55 -8.97 12.08
CA GLY A 98 5.72 -9.41 10.94
C GLY A 98 4.86 -8.30 10.36
N ILE A 99 4.54 -8.40 9.06
CA ILE A 99 3.68 -7.43 8.36
C ILE A 99 2.21 -7.82 8.54
N ASP A 100 1.42 -6.91 9.12
CA ASP A 100 -0.01 -7.07 9.34
C ASP A 100 -0.86 -6.41 8.24
N ILE A 101 -0.36 -5.31 7.70
CA ILE A 101 -1.07 -4.47 6.73
C ILE A 101 -0.16 -4.24 5.52
N LEU A 102 -0.67 -4.56 4.33
CA LEU A 102 -0.03 -4.25 3.06
C LEU A 102 -0.88 -3.24 2.31
N VAL A 103 -0.29 -2.09 1.97
CA VAL A 103 -0.90 -1.11 1.08
C VAL A 103 -0.14 -1.06 -0.23
N ILE A 104 -0.81 -1.41 -1.33
CA ILE A 104 -0.23 -1.42 -2.67
C ILE A 104 -0.60 -0.11 -3.36
N SER A 105 0.34 0.85 -3.29
CA SER A 105 0.18 2.23 -3.79
C SER A 105 1.17 2.61 -4.89
N ALA A 106 2.25 1.83 -5.07
CA ALA A 106 3.24 2.12 -6.12
C ALA A 106 2.61 2.18 -7.50
N THR A 107 3.01 3.17 -8.28
CA THR A 107 2.49 3.44 -9.62
C THR A 107 3.59 4.00 -10.52
N PRO A 108 3.60 3.66 -11.81
CA PRO A 108 4.43 4.36 -12.80
C PRO A 108 3.75 5.64 -13.26
N ASP A 109 4.41 6.40 -14.13
CA ASP A 109 3.80 7.52 -14.83
C ASP A 109 2.63 7.05 -15.70
N GLN A 110 1.62 7.91 -15.84
CA GLN A 110 0.35 7.59 -16.50
C GLN A 110 -0.04 8.70 -17.48
N PRO A 111 0.73 8.89 -18.57
CA PRO A 111 0.38 9.86 -19.59
C PRO A 111 -0.92 9.49 -20.30
N HIS A 112 -1.66 10.50 -20.76
CA HIS A 112 -2.88 10.34 -21.55
C HIS A 112 -2.52 10.48 -23.03
N HIS A 113 -2.74 9.43 -23.80
CA HIS A 113 -2.50 9.39 -25.24
C HIS A 113 -3.65 8.69 -25.99
N PRO A 114 -3.91 9.04 -27.25
CA PRO A 114 -4.74 8.21 -28.14
C PRO A 114 -4.20 6.79 -28.25
N ILE A 115 -5.06 5.82 -28.59
CA ILE A 115 -4.67 4.40 -28.64
C ILE A 115 -3.52 4.12 -29.62
N GLU A 116 -3.42 4.92 -30.68
CA GLU A 116 -2.39 4.82 -31.73
C GLU A 116 -0.97 5.18 -31.22
N GLU A 117 -0.88 5.93 -30.13
CA GLU A 117 0.39 6.38 -29.53
C GLU A 117 0.89 5.48 -28.42
N TYR A 118 0.06 4.53 -27.93
CA TYR A 118 0.49 3.55 -26.95
C TYR A 118 1.11 2.33 -27.61
N ASP A 119 2.24 1.89 -27.12
CA ASP A 119 2.79 0.59 -27.45
C ASP A 119 2.35 -0.49 -26.43
N TRP A 120 2.60 -1.75 -26.79
CA TRP A 120 2.28 -2.86 -25.89
C TRP A 120 3.16 -2.86 -24.64
N ALA A 121 4.38 -2.34 -24.68
CA ALA A 121 5.27 -2.28 -23.54
C ALA A 121 4.68 -1.42 -22.43
N PHE A 122 4.06 -0.28 -22.79
CA PHE A 122 3.35 0.56 -21.84
C PHE A 122 2.11 -0.13 -21.25
N HIS A 123 1.32 -0.84 -22.07
CA HIS A 123 0.22 -1.66 -21.57
C HIS A 123 0.71 -2.71 -20.58
N GLN A 124 1.78 -3.42 -20.90
CA GLN A 124 2.39 -4.42 -20.03
C GLN A 124 2.86 -3.79 -18.71
N GLN A 125 3.47 -2.61 -18.76
CA GLN A 125 3.88 -1.89 -17.55
C GLN A 125 2.69 -1.60 -16.62
N MET A 126 1.55 -1.17 -17.16
CA MET A 126 0.34 -0.96 -16.36
C MET A 126 -0.14 -2.27 -15.71
N LEU A 127 -0.13 -3.38 -16.46
CA LEU A 127 -0.47 -4.69 -15.91
C LEU A 127 0.54 -5.15 -14.85
N ASP A 128 1.82 -4.88 -15.05
CA ASP A 128 2.87 -5.24 -14.08
C ASP A 128 2.67 -4.51 -12.74
N PHE A 129 2.34 -3.22 -12.76
CA PHE A 129 2.11 -2.48 -11.52
C PHE A 129 0.76 -2.79 -10.85
N PHE A 130 -0.31 -2.98 -11.63
CA PHE A 130 -1.65 -3.06 -11.05
C PHE A 130 -2.23 -4.49 -10.98
N VAL A 131 -1.56 -5.48 -11.57
CA VAL A 131 -1.97 -6.89 -11.51
C VAL A 131 -0.85 -7.78 -10.98
N LYS A 132 0.33 -7.78 -11.62
CA LYS A 132 1.47 -8.60 -11.21
C LYS A 132 1.99 -8.22 -9.83
N SER A 133 2.17 -6.94 -9.53
CA SER A 133 2.62 -6.47 -8.23
C SER A 133 1.69 -6.92 -7.09
N PRO A 134 0.36 -6.65 -7.11
CA PRO A 134 -0.56 -7.19 -6.11
C PRO A 134 -0.48 -8.70 -5.93
N PHE A 135 -0.40 -9.44 -7.03
CA PHE A 135 -0.29 -10.90 -7.01
C PHE A 135 1.00 -11.37 -6.31
N LEU A 136 2.16 -10.82 -6.69
CA LEU A 136 3.45 -11.22 -6.11
C LEU A 136 3.54 -10.83 -4.63
N MET A 137 3.13 -9.60 -4.28
CA MET A 137 3.13 -9.11 -2.89
C MET A 137 2.20 -9.95 -2.00
N ALA A 138 1.00 -10.26 -2.48
CA ALA A 138 0.08 -11.13 -1.75
C ALA A 138 0.68 -12.52 -1.55
N ARG A 139 1.23 -13.13 -2.59
CA ARG A 139 1.89 -14.46 -2.48
C ARG A 139 3.00 -14.49 -1.44
N ALA A 140 3.83 -13.46 -1.40
CA ALA A 140 4.92 -13.37 -0.42
C ALA A 140 4.42 -13.27 1.02
N MET A 141 3.27 -12.63 1.26
CA MET A 141 2.77 -12.35 2.62
C MET A 141 1.70 -13.32 3.12
N LEU A 142 0.89 -13.90 2.23
CA LEU A 142 -0.24 -14.74 2.62
C LEU A 142 0.11 -15.90 3.56
N PRO A 143 1.21 -16.66 3.38
CA PRO A 143 1.55 -17.75 4.30
C PRO A 143 1.70 -17.26 5.75
N ARG A 144 2.29 -16.08 5.93
CA ARG A 144 2.52 -15.47 7.24
C ARG A 144 1.23 -14.92 7.84
N MET A 145 0.43 -14.22 7.04
CA MET A 145 -0.87 -13.70 7.46
C MET A 145 -1.84 -14.83 7.86
N LYS A 146 -1.88 -15.91 7.06
CA LYS A 146 -2.69 -17.11 7.40
C LYS A 146 -2.24 -17.77 8.69
N LYS A 147 -0.92 -17.95 8.92
CA LYS A 147 -0.38 -18.49 10.18
C LYS A 147 -0.76 -17.61 11.38
N LYS A 148 -0.74 -16.29 11.20
CA LYS A 148 -1.08 -15.30 12.24
C LYS A 148 -2.61 -15.15 12.43
N LYS A 149 -3.41 -15.70 11.51
CA LYS A 149 -4.88 -15.50 11.41
C LYS A 149 -5.29 -14.02 11.38
N PHE A 150 -4.42 -13.20 10.84
CA PHE A 150 -4.64 -11.77 10.67
C PHE A 150 -3.84 -11.24 9.49
N GLY A 151 -4.49 -10.39 8.68
CA GLY A 151 -3.87 -9.65 7.59
C GLY A 151 -4.86 -8.67 6.96
N ARG A 152 -4.32 -7.59 6.39
CA ARG A 152 -5.10 -6.65 5.57
C ARG A 152 -4.29 -6.32 4.33
N ILE A 153 -4.84 -6.60 3.16
CA ILE A 153 -4.24 -6.26 1.86
C ILE A 153 -5.13 -5.20 1.21
N ILE A 154 -4.58 -4.03 0.99
CA ILE A 154 -5.29 -2.86 0.49
C ILE A 154 -4.70 -2.47 -0.86
N ASN A 155 -5.47 -2.61 -1.93
CA ASN A 155 -5.14 -2.11 -3.25
C ASN A 155 -5.71 -0.71 -3.44
N ILE A 156 -4.88 0.25 -3.85
CA ILE A 156 -5.36 1.57 -4.23
C ILE A 156 -6.05 1.47 -5.59
N GLY A 157 -7.36 1.50 -5.57
CA GLY A 157 -8.21 1.42 -6.77
C GLY A 157 -8.29 2.74 -7.53
N SER A 158 -9.18 2.79 -8.51
CA SER A 158 -9.52 4.01 -9.24
C SER A 158 -10.94 3.87 -9.79
N GLU A 159 -11.66 4.96 -9.96
CA GLU A 159 -12.98 4.98 -10.59
C GLU A 159 -12.91 4.95 -12.13
N VAL A 160 -11.74 5.21 -12.71
CA VAL A 160 -11.55 5.36 -14.16
C VAL A 160 -12.03 4.16 -14.96
N PHE A 161 -11.94 2.94 -14.39
CA PHE A 161 -12.40 1.74 -15.09
C PHE A 161 -13.93 1.67 -15.22
N ARG A 162 -14.67 2.33 -14.34
CA ARG A 162 -16.14 2.46 -14.44
C ARG A 162 -16.55 3.55 -15.40
N ARG A 163 -15.77 4.64 -15.45
CA ARG A 163 -16.07 5.80 -16.30
C ARG A 163 -15.65 5.61 -17.76
N GLY A 164 -14.67 4.74 -18.02
CA GLY A 164 -14.12 4.60 -19.38
C GLY A 164 -13.48 5.88 -19.87
N VAL A 165 -12.48 6.40 -19.12
CA VAL A 165 -11.81 7.68 -19.46
C VAL A 165 -11.10 7.56 -20.81
N PRO A 166 -11.35 8.46 -21.79
CA PRO A 166 -10.69 8.44 -23.10
C PRO A 166 -9.18 8.72 -22.97
N ASN A 167 -8.40 8.28 -23.96
CA ASN A 167 -6.95 8.45 -24.00
C ASN A 167 -6.21 7.87 -22.79
N PHE A 168 -6.78 6.84 -22.14
CA PHE A 168 -6.24 6.27 -20.90
C PHE A 168 -6.42 4.74 -20.83
N SER A 169 -6.58 4.12 -21.99
CA SER A 169 -6.98 2.69 -22.07
C SER A 169 -6.07 1.72 -21.33
N PRO A 170 -4.71 1.86 -21.29
CA PRO A 170 -3.85 0.92 -20.56
C PRO A 170 -4.11 0.93 -19.04
N TYR A 171 -4.20 2.12 -18.48
CA TYR A 171 -4.47 2.30 -17.06
C TYR A 171 -5.89 1.87 -16.68
N VAL A 172 -6.88 2.23 -17.49
CA VAL A 172 -8.29 1.83 -17.29
C VAL A 172 -8.42 0.32 -17.27
N ALA A 173 -7.81 -0.37 -18.25
CA ALA A 173 -7.81 -1.83 -18.33
C ALA A 173 -7.16 -2.48 -17.10
N ALA A 174 -5.96 -2.01 -16.72
CA ALA A 174 -5.22 -2.54 -15.57
C ALA A 174 -5.94 -2.31 -14.24
N LYS A 175 -6.59 -1.16 -14.04
CA LYS A 175 -7.40 -0.87 -12.83
C LYS A 175 -8.68 -1.69 -12.79
N GLY A 176 -9.29 -1.97 -13.93
CA GLY A 176 -10.40 -2.92 -14.04
C GLY A 176 -9.98 -4.33 -13.62
N ALA A 177 -8.85 -4.81 -14.14
CA ALA A 177 -8.27 -6.11 -13.79
C ALA A 177 -7.91 -6.17 -12.29
N GLN A 178 -7.26 -5.12 -11.73
CA GLN A 178 -6.97 -5.03 -10.29
C GLN A 178 -8.24 -5.13 -9.44
N SER A 179 -9.32 -4.46 -9.83
CA SER A 179 -10.60 -4.50 -9.11
C SER A 179 -11.23 -5.90 -9.13
N GLY A 180 -11.20 -6.59 -10.27
CA GLY A 180 -11.67 -7.96 -10.41
C GLY A 180 -10.87 -8.93 -9.55
N TRP A 181 -9.54 -8.85 -9.62
CA TRP A 181 -8.63 -9.65 -8.81
C TRP A 181 -8.84 -9.42 -7.31
N THR A 182 -8.98 -8.16 -6.87
CA THR A 182 -9.21 -7.82 -5.46
C THR A 182 -10.48 -8.48 -4.91
N ARG A 183 -11.58 -8.46 -5.68
CA ARG A 183 -12.84 -9.10 -5.27
C ARG A 183 -12.72 -10.62 -5.19
N SER A 184 -12.04 -11.24 -6.16
CA SER A 184 -11.78 -12.69 -6.15
C SER A 184 -10.99 -13.09 -4.91
N MET A 185 -9.89 -12.39 -4.63
CA MET A 185 -9.06 -12.64 -3.46
C MET A 185 -9.78 -12.38 -2.14
N ALA A 186 -10.63 -11.36 -2.06
CA ALA A 186 -11.44 -11.12 -0.88
C ALA A 186 -12.39 -12.29 -0.58
N SER A 187 -13.00 -12.87 -1.62
CA SER A 187 -13.86 -14.05 -1.46
C SER A 187 -13.08 -15.31 -1.07
N GLU A 188 -11.87 -15.51 -1.63
CA GLU A 188 -11.02 -16.66 -1.32
C GLU A 188 -10.44 -16.62 0.09
N LEU A 189 -10.15 -15.43 0.61
CA LEU A 189 -9.45 -15.22 1.87
C LEU A 189 -10.37 -14.86 3.05
N ALA A 190 -11.65 -14.73 2.82
CA ALA A 190 -12.64 -14.50 3.86
C ALA A 190 -12.92 -15.79 4.66
N PRO A 191 -13.27 -15.74 5.98
CA PRO A 191 -13.34 -14.63 6.90
C PRO A 191 -11.99 -14.13 7.36
#